data_3a93da2134f8191e24535fd7c32050f1
#
_entry.id   3a93da2134f8191e24535fd7c32050f1
#
_cell.length_a   1.000
_cell.length_b   1.000
_cell.length_c   1.000
_cell.angle_alpha   90.00
_cell.angle_beta   90.00
_cell.angle_gamma   90.00
#
_symmetry.space_group_name_H-M   'P 1'
#
loop_
_entity.id
_entity.type
_entity.pdbx_description
1 polymer ?
#
loop_
_entity_poly.entity_id
_entity_poly.type
_entity_poly.pdbx_seq_one_letter_code
_entity_poly.pdbx_strand_id
1 'polypeptide(L)'
;MATSNTSKADLFNGLIPQQGIVKDELLSAMQDAAAEDTDYKHGKVWSLVYHKDDEHYATIKEAHNMFFSTNYLNPMAFKSLKHFETDVVRMTANMLNGDDKVVGTMTSGGTESILMAVKTYRDRARKKQPWIRRPNMVVPQTVHVAFNKAAKYFDVKIVHAPVTGD
;
A
#
# COMPACT_ATOMS: atom_id res chain seq x y z
N MET A 1 18.09 -35.76 21.42
CA MET A 1 17.58 -34.56 20.75
C MET A 1 17.97 -34.70 19.28
N ALA A 2 17.02 -34.99 18.43
CA ALA A 2 17.28 -35.15 17.00
C ALA A 2 17.37 -33.76 16.37
N THR A 3 18.59 -33.36 15.98
CA THR A 3 18.82 -32.20 15.12
C THR A 3 18.27 -32.56 13.75
N SER A 4 17.08 -32.06 13.41
CA SER A 4 16.53 -32.18 12.06
C SER A 4 17.41 -31.32 11.16
N ASN A 5 18.19 -31.96 10.33
CA ASN A 5 18.99 -31.32 9.28
C ASN A 5 18.04 -30.93 8.13
N THR A 6 17.20 -29.91 8.37
CA THR A 6 16.36 -29.33 7.31
C THR A 6 17.29 -28.56 6.38
N SER A 7 17.45 -29.01 5.15
CA SER A 7 18.34 -28.33 4.21
C SER A 7 17.79 -26.93 3.87
N LYS A 8 18.65 -25.96 3.58
CA LYS A 8 18.24 -24.61 3.14
C LYS A 8 17.28 -24.67 1.94
N ALA A 9 17.43 -25.67 1.07
CA ALA A 9 16.56 -25.92 -0.09
C ALA A 9 15.11 -26.28 0.29
N ASP A 10 14.88 -26.79 1.51
CA ASP A 10 13.54 -27.19 1.95
C ASP A 10 12.72 -26.05 2.53
N LEU A 11 13.33 -24.88 2.78
CA LEU A 11 12.68 -23.74 3.45
C LEU A 11 11.66 -23.00 2.56
N PHE A 12 11.83 -23.05 1.24
CA PHE A 12 10.97 -22.36 0.26
C PHE A 12 10.26 -23.31 -0.70
N ASN A 13 10.03 -24.54 -0.32
CA ASN A 13 9.35 -25.56 -1.12
C ASN A 13 7.82 -25.45 -1.10
N GLY A 14 7.28 -24.47 -0.41
CA GLY A 14 5.82 -24.23 -0.28
C GLY A 14 5.11 -25.13 0.72
N LEU A 15 5.84 -25.98 1.45
CA LEU A 15 5.25 -26.85 2.48
C LEU A 15 5.42 -26.23 3.87
N ILE A 16 4.43 -26.43 4.72
CA ILE A 16 4.57 -26.05 6.14
C ILE A 16 5.45 -27.10 6.81
N PRO A 17 6.60 -26.70 7.40
CA PRO A 17 7.47 -27.65 8.11
C PRO A 17 6.74 -28.31 9.29
N GLN A 18 6.93 -29.62 9.47
CA GLN A 18 6.34 -30.34 10.61
C GLN A 18 6.92 -29.89 11.96
N GLN A 19 8.14 -29.40 11.95
CA GLN A 19 8.82 -28.83 13.11
C GLN A 19 9.22 -27.38 12.81
N GLY A 20 9.29 -26.55 13.87
CA GLY A 20 9.75 -25.18 13.73
C GLY A 20 11.19 -25.12 13.23
N ILE A 21 11.54 -24.05 12.53
CA ILE A 21 12.87 -23.79 12.01
C ILE A 21 13.63 -22.95 13.03
N VAL A 22 14.93 -23.26 13.23
CA VAL A 22 15.79 -22.46 14.10
C VAL A 22 15.94 -21.05 13.53
N LYS A 23 15.82 -20.04 14.40
CA LYS A 23 15.81 -18.62 13.99
C LYS A 23 16.97 -18.25 13.07
N ASP A 24 18.20 -18.68 13.43
CA ASP A 24 19.40 -18.28 12.67
C ASP A 24 19.44 -18.95 11.29
N GLU A 25 18.98 -20.19 11.18
CA GLU A 25 18.81 -20.89 9.90
C GLU A 25 17.78 -20.19 9.01
N LEU A 26 16.64 -19.81 9.58
CA LEU A 26 15.60 -19.08 8.85
C LEU A 26 16.12 -17.73 8.35
N LEU A 27 16.76 -16.94 9.22
CA LEU A 27 17.29 -15.63 8.84
C LEU A 27 18.40 -15.74 7.79
N SER A 28 19.27 -16.76 7.89
CA SER A 28 20.29 -17.02 6.88
C SER A 28 19.69 -17.37 5.52
N ALA A 29 18.66 -18.21 5.50
CA ALA A 29 17.97 -18.56 4.25
C ALA A 29 17.26 -17.35 3.62
N MET A 30 16.66 -16.48 4.43
CA MET A 30 16.07 -15.23 3.95
C MET A 30 17.12 -14.26 3.37
N GLN A 31 18.30 -14.19 3.98
CA GLN A 31 19.43 -13.39 3.47
C GLN A 31 19.95 -13.94 2.14
N ASP A 32 20.08 -15.26 2.03
CA ASP A 32 20.52 -15.91 0.79
C ASP A 32 19.51 -15.64 -0.35
N ALA A 33 18.21 -15.72 -0.07
CA ALA A 33 17.16 -15.36 -1.04
C ALA A 33 17.23 -13.88 -1.44
N ALA A 34 17.43 -12.97 -0.48
CA ALA A 34 17.55 -11.54 -0.76
C ALA A 34 18.83 -11.17 -1.52
N ALA A 35 19.87 -12.02 -1.50
CA ALA A 35 21.09 -11.79 -2.26
C ALA A 35 20.90 -11.87 -3.79
N GLU A 36 19.81 -12.50 -4.25
CA GLU A 36 19.42 -12.55 -5.65
C GLU A 36 18.65 -11.30 -6.12
N ASP A 37 18.24 -10.43 -5.18
CA ASP A 37 17.52 -9.20 -5.50
C ASP A 37 18.40 -8.21 -6.26
N THR A 38 17.78 -7.44 -7.14
CA THR A 38 18.49 -6.42 -7.89
C THR A 38 18.98 -5.30 -6.96
N ASP A 39 20.21 -4.86 -7.16
CA ASP A 39 20.84 -3.80 -6.38
C ASP A 39 20.20 -2.43 -6.67
N TYR A 40 19.10 -2.15 -5.98
CA TYR A 40 18.36 -0.91 -6.14
C TYR A 40 19.07 0.31 -5.51
N LYS A 41 19.93 0.08 -4.52
CA LYS A 41 20.65 1.17 -3.83
C LYS A 41 21.65 1.86 -4.75
N HIS A 42 22.21 1.14 -5.69
CA HIS A 42 23.17 1.68 -6.67
C HIS A 42 22.55 1.94 -8.06
N GLY A 43 21.24 2.18 -8.09
CA GLY A 43 20.55 2.64 -9.30
C GLY A 43 20.34 1.59 -10.39
N LYS A 44 20.41 0.29 -10.06
CA LYS A 44 20.16 -0.78 -11.03
C LYS A 44 18.68 -1.13 -11.21
N VAL A 45 17.78 -0.41 -10.55
CA VAL A 45 16.34 -0.54 -10.71
C VAL A 45 15.76 0.76 -11.26
N TRP A 46 15.05 0.67 -12.38
CA TRP A 46 14.36 1.80 -12.97
C TRP A 46 12.95 1.92 -12.42
N SER A 47 12.65 3.00 -11.70
CA SER A 47 11.34 3.33 -11.11
C SER A 47 10.83 2.34 -10.05
N LEU A 48 9.72 2.65 -9.41
CA LEU A 48 8.98 1.84 -8.43
C LEU A 48 9.73 1.51 -7.13
N VAL A 49 10.97 1.97 -6.98
CA VAL A 49 11.74 1.89 -5.74
C VAL A 49 12.06 3.29 -5.26
N TYR A 50 11.70 3.56 -4.02
CA TYR A 50 11.90 4.86 -3.37
C TYR A 50 12.99 4.67 -2.31
N HIS A 51 14.23 4.92 -2.69
CA HIS A 51 15.37 4.88 -1.78
C HIS A 51 15.95 6.29 -1.64
N LYS A 52 16.13 6.75 -0.40
CA LYS A 52 16.82 8.02 -0.11
C LYS A 52 18.26 7.74 0.29
N ASP A 53 18.47 7.30 1.51
CA ASP A 53 19.78 6.97 2.07
C ASP A 53 19.63 6.00 3.25
N ASP A 54 20.73 5.45 3.72
CA ASP A 54 20.72 4.45 4.79
C ASP A 54 20.36 5.07 6.16
N GLU A 55 20.66 6.36 6.40
CA GLU A 55 20.29 7.07 7.63
C GLU A 55 18.77 7.21 7.75
N HIS A 56 18.12 7.62 6.66
CA HIS A 56 16.67 7.69 6.60
C HIS A 56 16.02 6.33 6.82
N TYR A 57 16.56 5.28 6.20
CA TYR A 57 16.07 3.91 6.41
C TYR A 57 16.28 3.41 7.83
N ALA A 58 17.38 3.76 8.49
CA ALA A 58 17.60 3.44 9.90
C ALA A 58 16.50 4.03 10.78
N THR A 59 16.17 5.31 10.57
CA THR A 59 15.09 6.00 11.29
C THR A 59 13.73 5.33 11.07
N ILE A 60 13.40 4.99 9.82
CA ILE A 60 12.12 4.32 9.50
C ILE A 60 12.05 2.92 10.15
N LYS A 61 13.16 2.15 10.12
CA LYS A 61 13.21 0.83 10.76
C LYS A 61 13.03 0.93 12.28
N GLU A 62 13.65 1.92 12.92
CA GLU A 62 13.47 2.15 14.35
C GLU A 62 12.02 2.50 14.69
N ALA A 63 11.41 3.41 13.94
CA ALA A 63 10.01 3.76 14.09
C ALA A 63 9.09 2.53 13.86
N HIS A 64 9.34 1.73 12.83
CA HIS A 64 8.60 0.51 12.57
C HIS A 64 8.70 -0.49 13.73
N ASN A 65 9.91 -0.72 14.24
CA ASN A 65 10.14 -1.63 15.37
C ASN A 65 9.43 -1.18 16.63
N MET A 66 9.35 0.14 16.89
CA MET A 66 8.63 0.71 18.03
C MET A 66 7.14 0.34 18.02
N PHE A 67 6.53 0.24 16.84
CA PHE A 67 5.10 -0.04 16.67
C PHE A 67 4.80 -1.43 16.10
N PHE A 68 5.79 -2.31 16.00
CA PHE A 68 5.66 -3.63 15.36
C PHE A 68 4.51 -4.47 15.93
N SER A 69 4.28 -4.41 17.25
CA SER A 69 3.23 -5.17 17.94
C SER A 69 1.87 -4.46 18.01
N THR A 70 1.77 -3.27 17.43
CA THR A 70 0.52 -2.50 17.44
C THR A 70 -0.30 -2.74 16.17
N ASN A 71 -1.62 -2.56 16.24
CA ASN A 71 -2.51 -2.67 15.08
C ASN A 71 -3.70 -1.72 15.22
N TYR A 72 -4.40 -1.46 14.12
CA TYR A 72 -5.53 -0.53 14.09
C TYR A 72 -6.91 -1.22 14.23
N LEU A 73 -6.94 -2.50 14.57
CA LEU A 73 -8.20 -3.22 14.83
C LEU A 73 -8.90 -2.69 16.09
N ASN A 74 -8.11 -2.22 17.08
CA ASN A 74 -8.65 -1.58 18.27
C ASN A 74 -8.03 -0.19 18.45
N PRO A 75 -8.59 0.85 17.82
CA PRO A 75 -8.05 2.21 17.91
C PRO A 75 -8.16 2.81 19.33
N MET A 76 -8.96 2.23 20.21
CA MET A 76 -9.04 2.65 21.61
C MET A 76 -7.84 2.16 22.43
N ALA A 77 -7.27 1.02 22.07
CA ALA A 77 -6.07 0.47 22.68
C ALA A 77 -4.79 1.18 22.17
N PHE A 78 -4.76 1.50 20.88
CA PHE A 78 -3.57 2.05 20.21
C PHE A 78 -3.83 3.48 19.72
N LYS A 79 -4.01 4.39 20.66
CA LYS A 79 -4.36 5.81 20.40
C LYS A 79 -3.32 6.55 19.55
N SER A 80 -2.03 6.17 19.66
CA SER A 80 -0.95 6.75 18.86
C SER A 80 -1.17 6.59 17.36
N LEU A 81 -1.67 5.43 16.91
CA LEU A 81 -1.93 5.19 15.49
C LEU A 81 -3.00 6.13 14.95
N LYS A 82 -4.03 6.44 15.77
CA LYS A 82 -5.06 7.43 15.41
C LYS A 82 -4.47 8.84 15.28
N HIS A 83 -3.54 9.21 16.16
CA HIS A 83 -2.86 10.51 16.05
C HIS A 83 -2.05 10.57 14.73
N PHE A 84 -1.25 9.56 14.44
CA PHE A 84 -0.44 9.53 13.22
C PHE A 84 -1.32 9.61 11.95
N GLU A 85 -2.41 8.86 11.88
CA GLU A 85 -3.33 8.95 10.75
C GLU A 85 -3.91 10.36 10.63
N THR A 86 -4.39 10.94 11.73
CA THR A 86 -4.95 12.29 11.75
C THR A 86 -3.91 13.33 11.30
N ASP A 87 -2.68 13.22 11.76
CA ASP A 87 -1.62 14.17 11.43
C ASP A 87 -1.26 14.08 9.94
N VAL A 88 -1.12 12.88 9.37
CA VAL A 88 -0.85 12.70 7.94
C VAL A 88 -1.97 13.28 7.09
N VAL A 89 -3.23 13.05 7.47
CA VAL A 89 -4.40 13.62 6.77
C VAL A 89 -4.38 15.15 6.85
N ARG A 90 -4.09 15.73 8.02
CA ARG A 90 -4.00 17.19 8.20
C ARG A 90 -2.84 17.81 7.43
N MET A 91 -1.66 17.20 7.46
CA MET A 91 -0.51 17.65 6.67
C MET A 91 -0.86 17.67 5.18
N THR A 92 -1.48 16.61 4.69
CA THR A 92 -1.91 16.51 3.28
C THR A 92 -2.96 17.56 2.94
N ALA A 93 -3.95 17.78 3.80
CA ALA A 93 -4.96 18.83 3.62
C ALA A 93 -4.30 20.21 3.53
N ASN A 94 -3.36 20.52 4.43
CA ASN A 94 -2.63 21.81 4.41
C ASN A 94 -1.82 21.99 3.12
N MET A 95 -1.14 20.95 2.64
CA MET A 95 -0.39 21.00 1.37
C MET A 95 -1.31 21.32 0.16
N LEU A 96 -2.57 20.92 0.24
CA LEU A 96 -3.57 21.13 -0.81
C LEU A 96 -4.49 22.34 -0.54
N ASN A 97 -4.13 23.22 0.40
CA ASN A 97 -4.92 24.39 0.82
C ASN A 97 -6.33 24.04 1.32
N GLY A 98 -6.48 22.85 1.93
CA GLY A 98 -7.74 22.43 2.55
C GLY A 98 -7.96 23.11 3.90
N ASP A 99 -9.22 23.35 4.24
CA ASP A 99 -9.66 23.92 5.52
C ASP A 99 -9.77 22.85 6.63
N ASP A 100 -10.25 23.25 7.79
CA ASP A 100 -10.46 22.41 8.97
C ASP A 100 -11.55 21.34 8.79
N LYS A 101 -12.37 21.43 7.73
CA LYS A 101 -13.44 20.49 7.41
C LYS A 101 -12.96 19.32 6.54
N VAL A 102 -11.73 19.40 6.01
CA VAL A 102 -11.16 18.29 5.24
C VAL A 102 -10.94 17.10 6.15
N VAL A 103 -11.45 15.97 5.74
CA VAL A 103 -11.29 14.68 6.39
C VAL A 103 -10.74 13.66 5.41
N GLY A 104 -10.14 12.62 5.93
CA GLY A 104 -9.56 11.56 5.11
C GLY A 104 -9.27 10.32 5.94
N THR A 105 -8.70 9.33 5.29
CA THR A 105 -8.20 8.10 5.91
C THR A 105 -6.95 7.63 5.20
N MET A 106 -6.09 6.95 5.94
CA MET A 106 -4.98 6.20 5.36
C MET A 106 -5.49 4.93 4.70
N THR A 107 -4.85 4.54 3.62
CA THR A 107 -5.16 3.32 2.87
C THR A 107 -3.91 2.45 2.75
N SER A 108 -4.07 1.21 2.31
CA SER A 108 -2.96 0.28 2.10
C SER A 108 -2.03 0.67 0.93
N GLY A 109 -2.44 1.65 0.12
CA GLY A 109 -1.64 2.12 -1.02
C GLY A 109 -2.48 2.87 -2.05
N GLY A 110 -1.81 3.38 -3.10
CA GLY A 110 -2.44 4.21 -4.13
C GLY A 110 -3.62 3.56 -4.84
N THR A 111 -3.57 2.26 -5.08
CA THR A 111 -4.69 1.53 -5.69
C THR A 111 -5.95 1.61 -4.83
N GLU A 112 -5.85 1.37 -3.53
CA GLU A 112 -6.99 1.48 -2.62
C GLU A 112 -7.47 2.92 -2.53
N SER A 113 -6.58 3.90 -2.45
CA SER A 113 -6.94 5.33 -2.46
C SER A 113 -7.77 5.69 -3.69
N ILE A 114 -7.37 5.24 -4.88
CA ILE A 114 -8.12 5.44 -6.13
C ILE A 114 -9.49 4.74 -6.07
N LEU A 115 -9.54 3.50 -5.61
CA LEU A 115 -10.79 2.75 -5.44
C LEU A 115 -11.75 3.51 -4.51
N MET A 116 -11.27 3.97 -3.36
CA MET A 116 -12.08 4.71 -2.38
C MET A 116 -12.57 6.05 -2.93
N ALA A 117 -11.73 6.78 -3.67
CA ALA A 117 -12.12 8.02 -4.33
C ALA A 117 -13.25 7.78 -5.34
N VAL A 118 -13.09 6.81 -6.25
CA VAL A 118 -14.11 6.48 -7.25
C VAL A 118 -15.42 6.04 -6.58
N LYS A 119 -15.35 5.20 -5.55
CA LYS A 119 -16.51 4.79 -4.76
C LYS A 119 -17.23 5.99 -4.14
N THR A 120 -16.48 6.88 -3.51
CA THR A 120 -17.03 8.08 -2.85
C THR A 120 -17.74 8.99 -3.85
N TYR A 121 -17.14 9.26 -5.00
CA TYR A 121 -17.79 10.06 -6.04
C TYR A 121 -19.00 9.37 -6.63
N ARG A 122 -18.97 8.06 -6.86
CA ARG A 122 -20.13 7.28 -7.30
C ARG A 122 -21.30 7.39 -6.29
N ASP A 123 -21.02 7.17 -5.01
CA ASP A 123 -22.04 7.18 -3.97
C ASP A 123 -22.63 8.60 -3.79
N ARG A 124 -21.77 9.63 -3.89
CA ARG A 124 -22.22 11.03 -3.92
C ARG A 124 -23.12 11.32 -5.12
N ALA A 125 -22.74 10.85 -6.31
CA ALA A 125 -23.55 11.04 -7.52
C ALA A 125 -24.93 10.39 -7.36
N ARG A 126 -24.99 9.14 -6.92
CA ARG A 126 -26.25 8.41 -6.69
C ARG A 126 -27.13 9.09 -5.62
N LYS A 127 -26.52 9.65 -4.57
CA LYS A 127 -27.27 10.39 -3.53
C LYS A 127 -27.84 11.70 -4.05
N LYS A 128 -27.07 12.45 -4.86
CA LYS A 128 -27.52 13.75 -5.42
C LYS A 128 -28.44 13.61 -6.60
N GLN A 129 -28.30 12.56 -7.39
CA GLN A 129 -29.00 12.31 -8.63
C GLN A 129 -29.47 10.85 -8.70
N PRO A 130 -30.48 10.44 -7.90
CA PRO A 130 -30.88 9.03 -7.75
C PRO A 130 -31.32 8.35 -9.05
N TRP A 131 -31.68 9.13 -10.07
CA TRP A 131 -32.06 8.65 -11.40
C TRP A 131 -30.86 8.16 -12.23
N ILE A 132 -29.62 8.56 -11.85
CA ILE A 132 -28.38 8.06 -12.49
C ILE A 132 -28.01 6.73 -11.86
N ARG A 133 -28.45 5.63 -12.48
CA ARG A 133 -28.16 4.26 -11.99
C ARG A 133 -26.69 3.89 -12.20
N ARG A 134 -26.13 4.26 -13.35
CA ARG A 134 -24.75 3.95 -13.72
C ARG A 134 -24.01 5.22 -14.11
N PRO A 135 -23.35 5.90 -13.16
CA PRO A 135 -22.55 7.08 -13.45
C PRO A 135 -21.36 6.73 -14.35
N ASN A 136 -20.84 7.74 -15.03
CA ASN A 136 -19.62 7.61 -15.82
C ASN A 136 -18.49 8.45 -15.24
N MET A 137 -17.26 8.13 -15.63
CA MET A 137 -16.08 8.98 -15.44
C MET A 137 -15.31 9.08 -16.75
N VAL A 138 -14.84 10.27 -17.07
CA VAL A 138 -13.97 10.54 -18.23
C VAL A 138 -12.54 10.57 -17.73
N VAL A 139 -11.69 9.82 -18.39
CA VAL A 139 -10.28 9.67 -18.02
C VAL A 139 -9.39 9.66 -19.28
N PRO A 140 -8.12 10.08 -19.20
CA PRO A 140 -7.22 9.95 -20.34
C PRO A 140 -6.95 8.48 -20.66
N GLN A 141 -6.55 8.18 -21.89
CA GLN A 141 -6.16 6.81 -22.29
C GLN A 141 -4.98 6.28 -21.47
N THR A 142 -4.13 7.16 -20.96
CA THR A 142 -2.94 6.86 -20.14
C THR A 142 -3.25 6.74 -18.64
N VAL A 143 -4.53 6.74 -18.24
CA VAL A 143 -4.91 6.66 -16.84
C VAL A 143 -4.36 5.39 -16.17
N HIS A 144 -3.99 5.51 -14.91
CA HIS A 144 -3.53 4.36 -14.13
C HIS A 144 -4.59 3.25 -14.08
N VAL A 145 -4.17 2.00 -14.24
CA VAL A 145 -5.05 0.81 -14.32
C VAL A 145 -6.02 0.65 -13.13
N ALA A 146 -5.71 1.23 -11.97
CA ALA A 146 -6.58 1.23 -10.81
C ALA A 146 -7.94 1.90 -11.07
N PHE A 147 -8.02 2.89 -11.98
CA PHE A 147 -9.29 3.50 -12.38
C PHE A 147 -10.16 2.52 -13.18
N ASN A 148 -9.56 1.72 -14.07
CA ASN A 148 -10.27 0.65 -14.78
C ASN A 148 -10.79 -0.42 -13.81
N LYS A 149 -9.97 -0.79 -12.82
CA LYS A 149 -10.36 -1.71 -11.75
C LYS A 149 -11.53 -1.14 -10.92
N ALA A 150 -11.45 0.14 -10.52
CA ALA A 150 -12.50 0.82 -9.78
C ALA A 150 -13.81 0.88 -10.58
N ALA A 151 -13.74 1.21 -11.87
CA ALA A 151 -14.89 1.24 -12.78
C ALA A 151 -15.64 -0.09 -12.79
N LYS A 152 -14.89 -1.20 -12.88
CA LYS A 152 -15.44 -2.55 -12.87
C LYS A 152 -16.04 -2.92 -11.50
N TYR A 153 -15.37 -2.60 -10.39
CA TYR A 153 -15.81 -2.95 -9.05
C TYR A 153 -17.08 -2.19 -8.64
N PHE A 154 -17.19 -0.95 -9.06
CA PHE A 154 -18.24 -0.05 -8.57
C PHE A 154 -19.31 0.27 -9.60
N ASP A 155 -19.33 -0.45 -10.72
CA ASP A 155 -20.28 -0.25 -11.83
C ASP A 155 -20.35 1.22 -12.29
N VAL A 156 -19.17 1.79 -12.56
CA VAL A 156 -19.00 3.10 -13.16
C VAL A 156 -18.60 2.93 -14.62
N LYS A 157 -19.29 3.57 -15.55
CA LYS A 157 -18.91 3.55 -16.95
C LYS A 157 -17.65 4.40 -17.14
N ILE A 158 -16.57 3.79 -17.66
CA ILE A 158 -15.38 4.54 -18.01
C ILE A 158 -15.44 5.01 -19.47
N VAL A 159 -15.04 6.25 -19.71
CA VAL A 159 -14.95 6.87 -21.03
C VAL A 159 -13.51 7.37 -21.18
N HIS A 160 -12.77 6.80 -22.11
CA HIS A 160 -11.41 7.21 -22.39
C HIS A 160 -11.37 8.39 -23.35
N ALA A 161 -10.72 9.48 -22.95
CA ALA A 161 -10.38 10.58 -23.82
C ALA A 161 -9.02 10.35 -24.48
N PRO A 162 -8.86 10.62 -25.76
CA PRO A 162 -7.56 10.54 -26.41
C PRO A 162 -6.61 11.58 -25.79
N VAL A 163 -5.32 11.21 -25.75
CA VAL A 163 -4.24 12.13 -25.36
C VAL A 163 -3.47 12.45 -26.62
N THR A 164 -3.44 13.71 -27.02
CA THR A 164 -2.62 14.22 -28.12
C THR A 164 -1.26 14.67 -27.56
N GLY A 165 -0.21 14.52 -28.36
CA GLY A 165 1.14 14.85 -27.97
C GLY A 165 1.52 16.33 -28.15
N ASP A 166 0.54 17.22 -28.28
CA ASP A 166 0.72 18.65 -28.49
C ASP A 166 0.83 19.41 -27.17
#